data_c64fb6706786d4b66a05374b24026d96
#
_entry.id   c64fb6706786d4b66a05374b24026d96
#
_cell.length_a   1.000
_cell.length_b   1.000
_cell.length_c   1.000
_cell.angle_alpha   90.00
_cell.angle_beta   90.00
_cell.angle_gamma   90.00
#
_symmetry.space_group_name_H-M   'P 1'
#
loop_
_entity.id
_entity.type
_entity.pdbx_description
1 polymer ?
#
loop_
_entity_poly.entity_id
_entity_poly.type
_entity_poly.pdbx_seq_one_letter_code
_entity_poly.pdbx_strand_id
1 'polypeptide(L)'
;MPSERTYFVYPTPMGRITIASDGEHITQLVFGPAELEGACTPTALTNDAANQVQEYLAGKRKHFDLPLKASGTDFQKRVWSALEEIPYGQTRTYQEIACAIDAPRAMRAVGGANNKNPLPLLVPCHRVIGKNGDLVGYAAGLKIKQFLLDLEARNS
;
A
#
# COMPACT_ATOMS: atom_id res chain seq x y z
N MET A 1 -24.25 -0.07 -15.10
CA MET A 1 -24.18 -1.16 -14.11
C MET A 1 -23.43 -0.67 -12.90
N PRO A 2 -24.01 -0.78 -11.74
CA PRO A 2 -23.25 -0.49 -10.55
C PRO A 2 -22.09 -1.47 -10.47
N SER A 3 -20.92 -0.96 -10.19
CA SER A 3 -19.80 -1.83 -9.90
C SER A 3 -20.15 -2.65 -8.67
N GLU A 4 -19.84 -3.92 -8.69
CA GLU A 4 -20.06 -4.78 -7.55
C GLU A 4 -18.95 -4.56 -6.55
N ARG A 5 -19.20 -3.65 -5.63
CA ARG A 5 -18.25 -3.37 -4.56
C ARG A 5 -18.39 -4.42 -3.48
N THR A 6 -17.28 -5.04 -3.16
CA THR A 6 -17.20 -6.04 -2.10
C THR A 6 -15.98 -5.76 -1.24
N TYR A 7 -16.00 -6.30 -0.04
CA TYR A 7 -14.80 -6.32 0.81
C TYR A 7 -14.85 -7.56 1.69
N PHE A 8 -13.71 -7.95 2.20
CA PHE A 8 -13.66 -9.06 3.14
C PHE A 8 -12.47 -8.92 4.07
N VAL A 9 -12.58 -9.46 5.28
CA VAL A 9 -11.53 -9.39 6.30
C VAL A 9 -10.77 -10.71 6.28
N TYR A 10 -9.45 -10.62 6.18
CA TYR A 10 -8.56 -11.78 6.12
C TYR A 10 -7.56 -11.77 7.26
N PRO A 11 -7.27 -12.93 7.87
CA PRO A 11 -6.20 -13.00 8.87
C PRO A 11 -4.83 -12.99 8.20
N THR A 12 -3.86 -12.39 8.85
CA THR A 12 -2.46 -12.44 8.43
C THR A 12 -1.57 -12.57 9.67
N PRO A 13 -0.27 -12.89 9.50
CA PRO A 13 0.66 -12.89 10.63
C PRO A 13 0.79 -11.55 11.34
N MET A 14 0.44 -10.45 10.66
CA MET A 14 0.43 -9.10 11.23
C MET A 14 -0.92 -8.69 11.83
N GLY A 15 -1.88 -9.60 11.90
CA GLY A 15 -3.24 -9.28 12.28
C GLY A 15 -4.17 -9.25 11.07
N ARG A 16 -5.41 -8.85 11.29
CA ARG A 16 -6.40 -8.85 10.21
C ARG A 16 -6.15 -7.69 9.24
N ILE A 17 -6.48 -7.94 7.97
CA ILE A 17 -6.54 -6.89 6.96
C ILE A 17 -7.90 -6.97 6.29
N THR A 18 -8.36 -5.82 5.78
CA THR A 18 -9.59 -5.74 5.00
C THR A 18 -9.22 -5.36 3.57
N ILE A 19 -9.71 -6.13 2.60
CA ILE A 19 -9.42 -5.89 1.18
C ILE A 19 -10.74 -5.62 0.46
N ALA A 20 -10.77 -4.54 -0.31
CA ALA A 20 -11.94 -4.13 -1.07
C ALA A 20 -11.68 -4.19 -2.56
N SER A 21 -12.76 -4.44 -3.32
CA SER A 21 -12.72 -4.54 -4.77
C SER A 21 -13.96 -3.89 -5.38
N ASP A 22 -13.82 -3.41 -6.61
CA ASP A 22 -14.95 -2.92 -7.41
C ASP A 22 -15.46 -3.97 -8.41
N GLY A 23 -14.98 -5.21 -8.30
CA GLY A 23 -15.30 -6.30 -9.22
C GLY A 23 -14.23 -6.53 -10.28
N GLU A 24 -13.44 -5.53 -10.60
CA GLU A 24 -12.38 -5.62 -11.61
C GLU A 24 -10.99 -5.30 -11.05
N HIS A 25 -10.94 -4.50 -10.00
CA HIS A 25 -9.68 -4.03 -9.41
C HIS A 25 -9.74 -4.15 -7.89
N ILE A 26 -8.57 -4.28 -7.27
CA ILE A 26 -8.44 -4.06 -5.84
C ILE A 26 -8.37 -2.56 -5.62
N THR A 27 -9.26 -2.04 -4.78
CA THR A 27 -9.44 -0.59 -4.62
C THR A 27 -8.99 -0.06 -3.27
N GLN A 28 -8.90 -0.93 -2.26
CA GLN A 28 -8.53 -0.52 -0.92
C GLN A 28 -7.98 -1.68 -0.11
N LEU A 29 -7.01 -1.38 0.74
CA LEU A 29 -6.50 -2.31 1.76
C LEU A 29 -6.40 -1.54 3.06
N VAL A 30 -6.99 -2.09 4.13
CA VAL A 30 -6.96 -1.48 5.46
C VAL A 30 -6.32 -2.47 6.43
N PHE A 31 -5.40 -2.02 7.25
CA PHE A 31 -4.87 -2.83 8.35
C PHE A 31 -5.90 -2.85 9.47
N GLY A 32 -6.34 -4.03 9.86
CA GLY A 32 -7.41 -4.22 10.83
C GLY A 32 -8.74 -4.56 10.15
N PRO A 33 -9.73 -4.98 10.95
CA PRO A 33 -11.08 -5.19 10.43
C PRO A 33 -11.75 -3.85 10.18
N ALA A 34 -12.48 -3.73 9.07
CA ALA A 34 -13.19 -2.51 8.71
C ALA A 34 -14.48 -2.84 7.98
N GLU A 35 -15.48 -1.99 8.16
CA GLU A 35 -16.69 -2.02 7.34
C GLU A 35 -16.50 -0.99 6.24
N LEU A 36 -16.57 -1.45 4.99
CA LEU A 36 -16.37 -0.62 3.83
C LEU A 36 -17.62 -0.60 2.97
N GLU A 37 -17.58 0.17 1.90
CA GLU A 37 -18.71 0.27 0.98
C GLU A 37 -18.88 -1.05 0.21
N GLY A 38 -20.12 -1.51 0.10
CA GLY A 38 -20.45 -2.72 -0.64
C GLY A 38 -20.80 -3.90 0.25
N ALA A 39 -20.84 -5.08 -0.32
CA ALA A 39 -21.17 -6.31 0.38
C ALA A 39 -19.93 -6.92 1.05
N CYS A 40 -20.08 -7.37 2.28
CA CYS A 40 -19.03 -8.10 3.00
C CYS A 40 -19.04 -9.56 2.52
N THR A 41 -18.34 -9.83 1.44
CA THR A 41 -18.27 -11.16 0.86
C THR A 41 -16.95 -11.33 0.09
N PRO A 42 -16.29 -12.49 0.21
CA PRO A 42 -15.07 -12.73 -0.53
C PRO A 42 -15.36 -12.97 -2.02
N THR A 43 -14.41 -12.60 -2.86
CA THR A 43 -14.45 -12.89 -4.30
C THR A 43 -13.14 -13.55 -4.69
N ALA A 44 -13.08 -14.10 -5.90
CA ALA A 44 -11.83 -14.68 -6.40
C ALA A 44 -10.71 -13.64 -6.39
N LEU A 45 -11.02 -12.39 -6.74
CA LEU A 45 -10.03 -11.32 -6.77
C LEU A 45 -9.54 -10.94 -5.38
N THR A 46 -10.44 -10.77 -4.41
CA THR A 46 -10.01 -10.43 -3.04
C THR A 46 -9.26 -11.60 -2.40
N ASN A 47 -9.66 -12.84 -2.68
CA ASN A 47 -8.94 -14.02 -2.21
C ASN A 47 -7.52 -14.09 -2.79
N ASP A 48 -7.37 -13.79 -4.09
CA ASP A 48 -6.05 -13.74 -4.73
C ASP A 48 -5.17 -12.68 -4.08
N ALA A 49 -5.73 -11.50 -3.85
CA ALA A 49 -4.99 -10.43 -3.17
C ALA A 49 -4.54 -10.87 -1.77
N ALA A 50 -5.42 -11.50 -1.00
CA ALA A 50 -5.07 -11.98 0.34
C ALA A 50 -3.97 -13.04 0.28
N ASN A 51 -4.05 -13.96 -0.69
CA ASN A 51 -3.03 -14.99 -0.86
C ASN A 51 -1.67 -14.37 -1.20
N GLN A 52 -1.64 -13.36 -2.07
CA GLN A 52 -0.40 -12.69 -2.42
C GLN A 52 0.18 -11.93 -1.23
N VAL A 53 -0.66 -11.30 -0.42
CA VAL A 53 -0.20 -10.65 0.81
C VAL A 53 0.41 -11.68 1.77
N GLN A 54 -0.22 -12.84 1.94
CA GLN A 54 0.32 -13.91 2.78
C GLN A 54 1.70 -14.37 2.27
N GLU A 55 1.82 -14.57 0.97
CA GLU A 55 3.09 -14.96 0.36
C GLU A 55 4.17 -13.89 0.56
N TYR A 56 3.80 -12.62 0.42
CA TYR A 56 4.73 -11.51 0.65
C TYR A 56 5.19 -11.50 2.12
N LEU A 57 4.28 -11.64 3.05
CA LEU A 57 4.61 -11.64 4.48
C LEU A 57 5.44 -12.86 4.89
N ALA A 58 5.34 -13.95 4.15
CA ALA A 58 6.15 -15.14 4.36
C ALA A 58 7.53 -15.06 3.69
N GLY A 59 7.84 -13.95 3.01
CA GLY A 59 9.10 -13.79 2.29
C GLY A 59 9.17 -14.54 0.97
N LYS A 60 8.03 -15.04 0.48
CA LYS A 60 7.97 -15.86 -0.74
C LYS A 60 7.59 -15.07 -1.98
N ARG A 61 7.19 -13.81 -1.83
CA ARG A 61 6.77 -12.95 -2.93
C ARG A 61 7.34 -11.56 -2.73
N LYS A 62 7.88 -10.99 -3.79
CA LYS A 62 8.44 -9.63 -3.78
C LYS A 62 7.58 -8.63 -4.54
N HIS A 63 6.76 -9.09 -5.46
CA HIS A 63 5.93 -8.25 -6.31
C HIS A 63 4.49 -8.73 -6.28
N PHE A 64 3.56 -7.80 -6.38
CA PHE A 64 2.14 -8.12 -6.45
C PHE A 64 1.68 -8.11 -7.90
N ASP A 65 0.91 -9.11 -8.29
CA ASP A 65 0.33 -9.22 -9.62
C ASP A 65 -1.18 -9.11 -9.48
N LEU A 66 -1.66 -7.89 -9.31
CA LEU A 66 -3.06 -7.58 -9.02
C LEU A 66 -3.47 -6.34 -9.80
N PRO A 67 -4.69 -6.31 -10.35
CA PRO A 67 -5.21 -5.07 -10.92
C PRO A 67 -5.58 -4.11 -9.79
N LEU A 68 -4.87 -2.98 -9.72
CA LEU A 68 -5.07 -1.99 -8.67
C LEU A 68 -5.72 -0.74 -9.23
N LYS A 69 -6.62 -0.14 -8.47
CA LYS A 69 -7.20 1.15 -8.82
C LYS A 69 -7.35 1.99 -7.57
N ALA A 70 -6.47 2.97 -7.43
CA ALA A 70 -6.49 3.92 -6.33
C ALA A 70 -7.22 5.19 -6.75
N SER A 71 -8.22 5.60 -5.98
CA SER A 71 -8.93 6.86 -6.21
C SER A 71 -8.25 7.97 -5.43
N GLY A 72 -8.06 9.12 -6.07
CA GLY A 72 -7.44 10.26 -5.44
C GLY A 72 -7.26 11.40 -6.43
N THR A 73 -6.63 12.47 -5.98
CA THR A 73 -6.31 13.62 -6.83
C THR A 73 -5.20 13.27 -7.82
N ASP A 74 -5.04 14.10 -8.85
CA ASP A 74 -3.96 13.90 -9.81
C ASP A 74 -2.59 13.93 -9.13
N PHE A 75 -2.40 14.83 -8.17
CA PHE A 75 -1.16 14.90 -7.41
C PHE A 75 -0.92 13.62 -6.61
N GLN A 76 -1.93 13.14 -5.91
CA GLN A 76 -1.82 11.88 -5.14
C GLN A 76 -1.48 10.71 -6.06
N LYS A 77 -2.12 10.62 -7.21
CA LYS A 77 -1.83 9.54 -8.17
C LYS A 77 -0.40 9.61 -8.70
N ARG A 78 0.13 10.82 -8.92
CA ARG A 78 1.53 10.98 -9.31
C ARG A 78 2.48 10.49 -8.22
N VAL A 79 2.19 10.81 -6.96
CA VAL A 79 2.98 10.32 -5.83
C VAL A 79 2.92 8.79 -5.78
N TRP A 80 1.72 8.21 -5.84
CA TRP A 80 1.56 6.75 -5.74
C TRP A 80 2.25 6.03 -6.90
N SER A 81 2.22 6.59 -8.11
CA SER A 81 2.96 6.02 -9.24
C SER A 81 4.47 6.03 -8.99
N ALA A 82 5.00 7.09 -8.40
CA ALA A 82 6.40 7.16 -8.04
C ALA A 82 6.76 6.12 -6.96
N LEU A 83 5.85 5.85 -6.03
CA LEU A 83 6.07 4.81 -5.02
C LEU A 83 6.23 3.43 -5.65
N GLU A 84 5.45 3.15 -6.69
CA GLU A 84 5.51 1.85 -7.38
C GLU A 84 6.86 1.61 -8.05
N GLU A 85 7.62 2.66 -8.32
CA GLU A 85 8.95 2.55 -8.91
C GLU A 85 10.05 2.23 -7.90
N ILE A 86 9.73 2.25 -6.59
CA ILE A 86 10.72 1.91 -5.57
C ILE A 86 10.90 0.40 -5.52
N PRO A 87 12.11 -0.12 -5.84
CA PRO A 87 12.31 -1.56 -5.83
C PRO A 87 12.16 -2.19 -4.45
N TYR A 88 11.80 -3.46 -4.45
CA TYR A 88 11.75 -4.26 -3.23
C TYR A 88 13.10 -4.19 -2.50
N GLY A 89 13.05 -3.99 -1.19
CA GLY A 89 14.26 -3.91 -0.36
C GLY A 89 14.97 -2.56 -0.40
N GLN A 90 14.44 -1.59 -1.13
CA GLN A 90 15.01 -0.24 -1.20
C GLN A 90 14.06 0.78 -0.58
N THR A 91 14.62 1.93 -0.25
CA THR A 91 13.85 3.04 0.31
C THR A 91 14.16 4.32 -0.46
N ARG A 92 13.25 5.29 -0.33
CA ARG A 92 13.43 6.65 -0.85
C ARG A 92 13.00 7.62 0.23
N THR A 93 13.61 8.79 0.25
CA THR A 93 13.17 9.86 1.13
C THR A 93 11.98 10.60 0.51
N TYR A 94 11.24 11.34 1.33
CA TYR A 94 10.16 12.20 0.82
C TYR A 94 10.68 13.20 -0.21
N GLN A 95 11.89 13.74 0.00
CA GLN A 95 12.52 14.65 -0.94
C GLN A 95 12.82 13.98 -2.28
N GLU A 96 13.30 12.76 -2.25
CA GLU A 96 13.57 12.00 -3.47
C GLU A 96 12.28 11.76 -4.27
N ILE A 97 11.19 11.44 -3.58
CA ILE A 97 9.89 11.28 -4.26
C ILE A 97 9.40 12.62 -4.83
N ALA A 98 9.54 13.70 -4.08
CA ALA A 98 9.17 15.04 -4.58
C ALA A 98 9.94 15.39 -5.84
N CYS A 99 11.23 15.10 -5.88
CA CYS A 99 12.06 15.32 -7.07
C CYS A 99 11.62 14.44 -8.23
N ALA A 100 11.29 13.18 -7.95
CA ALA A 100 10.88 12.22 -8.98
C ALA A 100 9.60 12.64 -9.71
N ILE A 101 8.72 13.40 -9.05
CA ILE A 101 7.48 13.88 -9.66
C ILE A 101 7.59 15.36 -10.11
N ASP A 102 8.82 15.87 -10.24
CA ASP A 102 9.10 17.25 -10.65
C ASP A 102 8.47 18.32 -9.75
N ALA A 103 8.38 18.01 -8.44
CA ALA A 103 7.83 18.93 -7.45
C ALA A 103 8.73 19.00 -6.22
N PRO A 104 10.00 19.42 -6.38
CA PRO A 104 11.00 19.34 -5.29
C PRO A 104 10.64 20.16 -4.05
N ARG A 105 9.72 21.12 -4.17
CA ARG A 105 9.27 21.92 -3.03
C ARG A 105 8.02 21.37 -2.35
N ALA A 106 7.48 20.26 -2.87
CA ALA A 106 6.21 19.71 -2.39
C ALA A 106 6.39 18.56 -1.39
N MET A 107 7.48 18.54 -0.64
CA MET A 107 7.80 17.44 0.26
C MET A 107 6.69 17.16 1.28
N ARG A 108 6.06 18.21 1.83
CA ARG A 108 4.94 18.02 2.77
C ARG A 108 3.71 17.42 2.09
N ALA A 109 3.40 17.91 0.89
CA ALA A 109 2.27 17.37 0.13
C ALA A 109 2.52 15.91 -0.27
N VAL A 110 3.77 15.56 -0.59
CA VAL A 110 4.17 14.17 -0.83
C VAL A 110 3.92 13.32 0.42
N GLY A 111 4.31 13.80 1.59
CA GLY A 111 4.05 13.10 2.85
C GLY A 111 2.56 12.88 3.09
N GLY A 112 1.74 13.91 2.84
CA GLY A 112 0.30 13.80 2.95
C GLY A 112 -0.30 12.77 2.00
N ALA A 113 0.13 12.81 0.73
CA ALA A 113 -0.33 11.83 -0.27
C ALA A 113 0.12 10.41 0.10
N ASN A 114 1.34 10.26 0.59
CA ASN A 114 1.86 8.97 1.04
C ASN A 114 0.98 8.38 2.14
N ASN A 115 0.56 9.19 3.10
CA ASN A 115 -0.30 8.74 4.20
C ASN A 115 -1.74 8.45 3.78
N LYS A 116 -2.18 9.00 2.65
CA LYS A 116 -3.55 8.79 2.14
C LYS A 116 -3.65 7.70 1.09
N ASN A 117 -2.57 6.95 0.86
CA ASN A 117 -2.57 5.83 -0.06
C ASN A 117 -3.66 4.82 0.35
N PRO A 118 -4.67 4.56 -0.50
CA PRO A 118 -5.74 3.60 -0.17
C PRO A 118 -5.30 2.15 -0.30
N LEU A 119 -4.12 1.90 -0.84
CA LEU A 119 -3.60 0.56 -1.10
C LEU A 119 -2.23 0.37 -0.45
N PRO A 120 -2.10 0.62 0.87
CA PRO A 120 -0.82 0.40 1.52
C PRO A 120 -0.36 -1.04 1.32
N LEU A 121 0.94 -1.26 1.33
CA LEU A 121 1.56 -2.55 1.06
C LEU A 121 1.58 -2.88 -0.43
N LEU A 122 0.45 -2.85 -1.12
CA LEU A 122 0.36 -3.11 -2.56
C LEU A 122 0.99 -1.98 -3.37
N VAL A 123 0.77 -0.74 -2.94
CA VAL A 123 1.53 0.43 -3.38
C VAL A 123 2.47 0.77 -2.23
N PRO A 124 3.80 0.65 -2.40
CA PRO A 124 4.72 0.54 -1.27
C PRO A 124 5.04 1.85 -0.56
N CYS A 125 4.03 2.46 0.05
CA CYS A 125 4.24 3.69 0.82
C CYS A 125 5.14 3.48 2.05
N HIS A 126 5.30 2.25 2.51
CA HIS A 126 6.22 1.92 3.60
C HIS A 126 7.70 2.11 3.22
N ARG A 127 8.01 2.17 1.92
CA ARG A 127 9.39 2.37 1.43
C ARG A 127 9.83 3.83 1.40
N VAL A 128 8.96 4.75 1.84
CA VAL A 128 9.33 6.16 1.94
C VAL A 128 9.66 6.47 3.39
N ILE A 129 10.86 7.01 3.60
CA ILE A 129 11.39 7.31 4.92
C ILE A 129 11.79 8.77 5.03
N GLY A 130 11.99 9.24 6.26
CA GLY A 130 12.47 10.58 6.49
C GLY A 130 13.95 10.72 6.17
N LYS A 131 14.41 11.97 6.20
CA LYS A 131 15.82 12.29 6.06
C LYS A 131 16.62 11.51 7.10
N ASN A 132 17.80 11.03 6.72
CA ASN A 132 18.69 10.24 7.59
C ASN A 132 18.10 8.88 8.02
N GLY A 133 17.09 8.37 7.30
CA GLY A 133 16.51 7.06 7.58
C GLY A 133 15.46 7.05 8.67
N ASP A 134 15.00 8.22 9.11
CA ASP A 134 13.99 8.30 10.15
C ASP A 134 12.66 7.68 9.70
N LEU A 135 12.06 6.85 10.55
CA LEU A 135 10.73 6.31 10.29
C LEU A 135 9.69 7.33 10.75
N VAL A 136 9.02 7.93 9.78
CA VAL A 136 7.99 8.92 10.05
C VAL A 136 6.78 8.65 9.15
N GLY A 137 5.61 8.98 9.66
CA GLY A 137 4.40 9.06 8.86
C GLY A 137 3.98 7.76 8.16
N TYR A 138 3.38 6.84 8.89
CA TYR A 138 2.73 5.68 8.29
C TYR A 138 1.35 5.49 8.92
N ALA A 139 0.30 5.49 8.10
CA ALA A 139 -1.08 5.45 8.58
C ALA A 139 -1.37 4.21 9.44
N ALA A 140 -0.78 3.08 9.12
CA ALA A 140 -0.95 1.84 9.87
C ALA A 140 -0.09 1.76 11.13
N GLY A 141 0.81 2.73 11.35
CA GLY A 141 1.69 2.78 12.52
C GLY A 141 3.12 2.40 12.19
N LEU A 142 4.05 2.96 12.96
CA LEU A 142 5.48 2.78 12.71
C LEU A 142 5.95 1.35 12.95
N LYS A 143 5.30 0.60 13.82
CA LYS A 143 5.66 -0.80 14.05
C LYS A 143 5.45 -1.66 12.81
N ILE A 144 4.34 -1.44 12.10
CA ILE A 144 4.06 -2.15 10.86
C ILE A 144 5.04 -1.72 9.79
N LYS A 145 5.32 -0.42 9.68
CA LYS A 145 6.31 0.09 8.73
C LYS A 145 7.69 -0.55 8.95
N GLN A 146 8.15 -0.59 10.19
CA GLN A 146 9.43 -1.20 10.52
C GLN A 146 9.45 -2.68 10.19
N PHE A 147 8.36 -3.39 10.51
CA PHE A 147 8.23 -4.81 10.20
C PHE A 147 8.37 -5.07 8.70
N LEU A 148 7.69 -4.26 7.87
CA LEU A 148 7.73 -4.43 6.42
C LEU A 148 9.12 -4.12 5.86
N LEU A 149 9.77 -3.08 6.35
CA LEU A 149 11.13 -2.73 5.92
C LEU A 149 12.13 -3.81 6.31
N ASP A 150 12.04 -4.35 7.52
CA ASP A 150 12.91 -5.43 7.98
C ASP A 150 12.68 -6.70 7.17
N LEU A 151 11.43 -7.02 6.87
CA LEU A 151 11.08 -8.17 6.04
C LEU A 151 11.75 -8.06 4.67
N GLU A 152 11.64 -6.90 4.04
CA GLU A 152 12.21 -6.69 2.71
C GLU A 152 13.73 -6.70 2.74
N ALA A 153 14.35 -6.14 3.77
CA ALA A 153 15.79 -6.14 3.91
C ALA A 153 16.35 -7.56 4.04
N ARG A 154 15.65 -8.43 4.79
CA ARG A 154 16.08 -9.82 4.97
C ARG A 154 15.96 -10.65 3.70
N ASN A 155 15.07 -10.30 2.81
CA ASN A 155 14.77 -11.11 1.63
C ASN A 155 15.24 -10.47 0.32
N SER A 156 15.91 -9.35 0.39
CA SER A 156 16.40 -8.65 -0.80
C SER A 156 17.74 -9.22 -1.29
#